data_fd6f78a79775280796087b38179135f7
#
_entry.id   fd6f78a79775280796087b38179135f7
#
_cell.length_a   1.000
_cell.length_b   1.000
_cell.length_c   1.000
_cell.angle_alpha   90.00
_cell.angle_beta   90.00
_cell.angle_gamma   90.00
#
_symmetry.space_group_name_H-M   'P 1'
#
loop_
_entity.id
_entity.type
_entity.pdbx_description
1 polymer ?
#
loop_
_entity_poly.entity_id
_entity_poly.type
_entity_poly.pdbx_seq_one_letter_code
_entity_poly.pdbx_strand_id
1 'polypeptide(L)'
;MEHLDAEREAPALDARDLLRLVRTHWRAITLITLLCTLLALGWTLIQPKIYSATASGLVVATGEQDLASALAGNNLAQSKAVSYESLATSRPVAESVIDELDLDATPEEVLPRITTDVPVDTPELRITADAEDPTEAADLANAWVVALAGQVQELESQGDEDAINRVAVQPLSNASLPLAPSSPNLKLNLALGFVGGLGLGLLYAFARYKMDRRIKSVEEIRDGFGVSVLGVIPTDDRLSDHRAIVETGISAGRGHHEFAEALRELRTNLSFVSVDNPPKMIVVTSSLPGEGKSSITANLAVAIASTGRNVVVVDGDLRRPVMTDLFGLVAGVGVTDVLTGQVQVEEVLQTYDTFPNLQVLGAGKTAPNPTELLSSKAMHNMLETLAEDALVLVDAPPLLPVTDAALLTASADGALIVATAQRTTTDELGKALENLHQVRGNVLGVVLNRVPTTGADAGYYGYYGKSYYANSDEKAAPKTGAQPVVPAPVGKHQPWGTELRPEPAESQPPATPRTQQEPTAPSAEDAAPAPKPAAQVQPDVPGSAEHETFGLEAWGRSGTSTGSTSTGH
;
A
#
# COMPACT_ATOMS: atom_id res chain seq x y z
N MET A 1 8.60 -11.96 -32.37
CA MET A 1 8.17 -10.63 -31.93
C MET A 1 6.65 -10.65 -31.87
N GLU A 2 6.14 -11.60 -31.07
CA GLU A 2 4.71 -11.92 -30.97
C GLU A 2 4.58 -12.80 -29.72
N HIS A 3 4.52 -12.19 -28.52
CA HIS A 3 4.11 -12.79 -27.22
C HIS A 3 4.38 -11.83 -26.05
N LEU A 4 4.04 -10.54 -26.19
CA LEU A 4 4.20 -9.58 -25.07
C LEU A 4 2.89 -8.88 -24.65
N ASP A 5 1.74 -9.33 -25.17
CA ASP A 5 0.43 -8.86 -24.73
C ASP A 5 -0.34 -9.93 -23.94
N ALA A 6 0.31 -10.57 -22.98
CA ALA A 6 -0.43 -11.20 -21.88
C ALA A 6 -0.89 -10.05 -20.96
N GLU A 7 -2.18 -9.72 -21.04
CA GLU A 7 -2.88 -8.86 -20.07
C GLU A 7 -2.44 -9.27 -18.65
N ARG A 8 -1.62 -8.43 -18.03
CA ARG A 8 -1.32 -8.53 -16.61
C ARG A 8 -2.65 -8.26 -15.90
N GLU A 9 -3.40 -9.31 -15.57
CA GLU A 9 -4.47 -9.23 -14.59
C GLU A 9 -3.90 -8.52 -13.37
N ALA A 10 -4.43 -7.35 -13.06
CA ALA A 10 -4.03 -6.61 -11.87
C ALA A 10 -4.25 -7.54 -10.67
N PRO A 11 -3.22 -7.84 -9.87
CA PRO A 11 -3.36 -8.75 -8.74
C PRO A 11 -4.49 -8.26 -7.85
N ALA A 12 -5.47 -9.13 -7.60
CA ALA A 12 -6.56 -8.86 -6.68
C ALA A 12 -5.95 -8.47 -5.32
N LEU A 13 -6.35 -7.32 -4.78
CA LEU A 13 -5.88 -6.84 -3.48
C LEU A 13 -6.24 -7.89 -2.41
N ASP A 14 -5.24 -8.55 -1.87
CA ASP A 14 -5.42 -9.46 -0.74
C ASP A 14 -5.77 -8.63 0.52
N ALA A 15 -6.60 -9.19 1.39
CA ALA A 15 -6.99 -8.56 2.66
C ALA A 15 -5.76 -8.16 3.51
N ARG A 16 -4.65 -8.88 3.35
CA ARG A 16 -3.37 -8.59 4.00
C ARG A 16 -2.74 -7.28 3.48
N ASP A 17 -2.85 -7.01 2.18
CA ASP A 17 -2.32 -5.80 1.56
C ASP A 17 -3.11 -4.57 1.98
N LEU A 18 -4.43 -4.71 2.14
CA LEU A 18 -5.31 -3.65 2.62
C LEU A 18 -5.01 -3.30 4.09
N LEU A 19 -4.80 -4.29 4.94
CA LEU A 19 -4.40 -4.08 6.34
C LEU A 19 -3.04 -3.39 6.45
N ARG A 20 -2.10 -3.76 5.59
CA ARG A 20 -0.77 -3.15 5.52
C ARG A 20 -0.83 -1.70 5.03
N LEU A 21 -1.62 -1.42 3.97
CA LEU A 21 -1.86 -0.08 3.45
C LEU A 21 -2.35 0.86 4.55
N VAL A 22 -3.36 0.42 5.31
CA VAL A 22 -3.90 1.18 6.44
C VAL A 22 -2.81 1.39 7.50
N ARG A 23 -2.07 0.35 7.86
CA ARG A 23 -1.03 0.43 8.90
C ARG A 23 0.15 1.33 8.51
N THR A 24 0.52 1.36 7.23
CA THR A 24 1.60 2.20 6.73
C THR A 24 1.20 3.66 6.62
N HIS A 25 -0.04 3.95 6.19
CA HIS A 25 -0.51 5.31 5.93
C HIS A 25 -1.52 5.82 6.97
N TRP A 26 -1.65 5.17 8.14
CA TRP A 26 -2.65 5.51 9.16
C TRP A 26 -2.60 6.98 9.59
N ARG A 27 -1.38 7.58 9.69
CA ARG A 27 -1.20 8.99 10.04
C ARG A 27 -1.81 9.93 9.00
N ALA A 28 -1.65 9.62 7.71
CA ALA A 28 -2.24 10.41 6.64
C ALA A 28 -3.76 10.24 6.62
N ILE A 29 -4.26 9.02 6.78
CA ILE A 29 -5.69 8.73 6.83
C ILE A 29 -6.34 9.48 7.99
N THR A 30 -5.78 9.40 9.21
CA THR A 30 -6.32 10.11 10.38
C THR A 30 -6.26 11.61 10.22
N LEU A 31 -5.20 12.17 9.65
CA LEU A 31 -5.05 13.60 9.43
C LEU A 31 -6.08 14.13 8.43
N ILE A 32 -6.29 13.43 7.30
CA ILE A 32 -7.29 13.81 6.28
C ILE A 32 -8.70 13.70 6.88
N THR A 33 -9.00 12.60 7.59
CA THR A 33 -10.31 12.42 8.23
C THR A 33 -10.59 13.52 9.26
N LEU A 34 -9.61 13.85 10.09
CA LEU A 34 -9.73 14.91 11.09
C LEU A 34 -9.95 16.27 10.41
N LEU A 35 -9.18 16.57 9.36
CA LEU A 35 -9.32 17.82 8.61
C LEU A 35 -10.72 17.96 8.00
N CYS A 36 -11.22 16.92 7.34
CA CYS A 36 -12.57 16.94 6.75
C CYS A 36 -13.66 17.10 7.81
N THR A 37 -13.51 16.44 8.96
CA THR A 37 -14.45 16.56 10.08
C THR A 37 -14.44 17.97 10.67
N LEU A 38 -13.26 18.59 10.83
CA LEU A 38 -13.13 19.97 11.28
C LEU A 38 -13.71 20.98 10.28
N LEU A 39 -13.52 20.74 8.98
CA LEU A 39 -14.13 21.57 7.93
C LEU A 39 -15.67 21.45 7.97
N ALA A 40 -16.20 20.26 8.15
CA ALA A 40 -17.65 20.05 8.30
C ALA A 40 -18.19 20.72 9.57
N LEU A 41 -17.44 20.68 10.68
CA LEU A 41 -17.78 21.40 11.89
C LEU A 41 -17.79 22.91 11.66
N GLY A 42 -16.72 23.46 11.06
CA GLY A 42 -16.60 24.88 10.75
C GLY A 42 -17.75 25.35 9.85
N TRP A 43 -18.06 24.57 8.81
CA TRP A 43 -19.20 24.85 7.94
C TRP A 43 -20.53 24.89 8.72
N THR A 44 -20.75 23.90 9.60
CA THR A 44 -21.97 23.82 10.43
C THR A 44 -22.11 25.01 11.39
N LEU A 45 -21.00 25.53 11.92
CA LEU A 45 -21.00 26.67 12.84
C LEU A 45 -21.28 28.01 12.16
N ILE A 46 -21.00 28.11 10.86
CA ILE A 46 -21.23 29.35 10.06
C ILE A 46 -22.68 29.42 9.57
N GLN A 47 -23.37 28.27 9.44
CA GLN A 47 -24.77 28.25 9.00
C GLN A 47 -25.69 28.88 10.05
N PRO A 48 -26.73 29.66 9.62
CA PRO A 48 -27.74 30.19 10.53
C PRO A 48 -28.52 29.05 11.19
N LYS A 49 -28.85 29.22 12.46
CA LYS A 49 -29.64 28.24 13.19
C LYS A 49 -31.13 28.48 12.86
N ILE A 50 -31.81 27.44 12.45
CA ILE A 50 -33.23 27.45 12.17
C ILE A 50 -33.93 26.58 13.20
N TYR A 51 -34.97 27.12 13.78
CA TYR A 51 -35.84 26.45 14.76
C TYR A 51 -37.16 26.14 14.10
N SER A 52 -37.67 24.92 14.27
CA SER A 52 -38.95 24.47 13.75
C SER A 52 -39.92 24.26 14.89
N ALA A 53 -41.07 24.88 14.82
CA ALA A 53 -42.16 24.70 15.77
C ALA A 53 -43.42 24.21 15.03
N THR A 54 -44.12 23.25 15.62
CA THR A 54 -45.31 22.64 15.00
C THR A 54 -46.52 22.87 15.84
N ALA A 55 -47.55 23.48 15.23
CA ALA A 55 -48.90 23.58 15.77
C ALA A 55 -49.84 22.65 14.99
N SER A 56 -50.93 22.22 15.59
CA SER A 56 -51.91 21.40 14.89
C SER A 56 -53.36 21.92 15.03
N GLY A 57 -54.09 21.79 13.93
CA GLY A 57 -55.52 22.05 13.83
C GLY A 57 -56.30 20.77 13.54
N LEU A 58 -57.44 20.59 14.16
CA LEU A 58 -58.35 19.49 13.90
C LEU A 58 -59.47 19.95 12.98
N VAL A 59 -59.63 19.27 11.86
CA VAL A 59 -60.77 19.49 10.97
C VAL A 59 -61.99 18.74 11.54
N VAL A 60 -63.03 19.47 11.92
CA VAL A 60 -64.25 18.93 12.53
C VAL A 60 -65.44 19.21 11.63
N ALA A 61 -66.17 18.17 11.27
CA ALA A 61 -67.47 18.33 10.61
C ALA A 61 -68.57 18.28 11.68
N THR A 62 -69.36 19.36 11.77
CA THR A 62 -70.52 19.41 12.64
C THR A 62 -71.70 18.71 11.94
N GLY A 63 -72.10 17.52 12.47
CA GLY A 63 -73.24 16.77 11.95
C GLY A 63 -74.01 16.13 13.12
N GLU A 64 -75.27 15.79 12.87
CA GLU A 64 -76.19 15.28 13.89
C GLU A 64 -75.83 13.96 14.54
N GLN A 65 -76.49 13.63 15.65
CA GLN A 65 -76.20 12.67 16.74
C GLN A 65 -76.29 11.16 16.39
N ASP A 66 -76.18 10.74 15.13
CA ASP A 66 -76.26 9.34 14.74
C ASP A 66 -74.88 8.78 14.33
N LEU A 67 -74.60 7.50 14.63
CA LEU A 67 -73.30 6.84 14.32
C LEU A 67 -72.96 6.89 12.85
N ALA A 68 -73.93 6.81 11.95
CA ALA A 68 -73.72 6.87 10.51
C ALA A 68 -73.29 8.28 10.08
N SER A 69 -73.91 9.34 10.66
CA SER A 69 -73.52 10.72 10.38
C SER A 69 -72.16 11.07 10.99
N ALA A 70 -71.77 10.48 12.13
CA ALA A 70 -70.45 10.65 12.72
C ALA A 70 -69.35 10.01 11.87
N LEU A 71 -69.57 8.81 11.29
CA LEU A 71 -68.64 8.16 10.37
C LEU A 71 -68.51 8.92 9.05
N ALA A 72 -69.64 9.39 8.51
CA ALA A 72 -69.66 10.23 7.29
C ALA A 72 -68.94 11.57 7.54
N GLY A 73 -69.15 12.19 8.70
CA GLY A 73 -68.48 13.41 9.13
C GLY A 73 -66.96 13.23 9.27
N ASN A 74 -66.51 12.13 9.83
CA ASN A 74 -65.08 11.84 9.94
C ASN A 74 -64.41 11.66 8.55
N ASN A 75 -65.05 10.93 7.63
CA ASN A 75 -64.54 10.78 6.26
C ASN A 75 -64.52 12.10 5.50
N LEU A 76 -65.54 12.95 5.71
CA LEU A 76 -65.60 14.30 5.15
C LEU A 76 -64.47 15.18 5.74
N ALA A 77 -64.25 15.13 7.06
CA ALA A 77 -63.20 15.88 7.72
C ALA A 77 -61.82 15.50 7.21
N GLN A 78 -61.53 14.18 7.02
CA GLN A 78 -60.30 13.70 6.45
C GLN A 78 -60.11 14.18 5.00
N SER A 79 -61.14 14.06 4.14
CA SER A 79 -61.07 14.52 2.77
C SER A 79 -60.89 16.05 2.67
N LYS A 80 -61.51 16.80 3.55
CA LYS A 80 -61.35 18.26 3.65
C LYS A 80 -60.00 18.66 4.23
N ALA A 81 -59.42 17.90 5.18
CA ALA A 81 -58.09 18.17 5.70
C ALA A 81 -57.04 18.18 4.61
N VAL A 82 -57.08 17.20 3.68
CA VAL A 82 -56.19 17.15 2.50
C VAL A 82 -56.39 18.36 1.57
N SER A 83 -57.67 18.82 1.41
CA SER A 83 -57.94 20.01 0.60
C SER A 83 -57.43 21.29 1.28
N TYR A 84 -57.52 21.37 2.61
CA TYR A 84 -57.05 22.52 3.38
C TYR A 84 -55.52 22.57 3.52
N GLU A 85 -54.83 21.48 3.28
CA GLU A 85 -53.35 21.49 3.15
C GLU A 85 -52.88 22.46 2.08
N SER A 86 -53.52 22.44 0.89
CA SER A 86 -53.21 23.39 -0.18
C SER A 86 -53.68 24.82 0.12
N LEU A 87 -54.78 24.97 0.88
CA LEU A 87 -55.23 26.28 1.32
C LEU A 87 -54.27 26.89 2.36
N ALA A 88 -53.74 26.08 3.27
CA ALA A 88 -52.80 26.52 4.29
C ALA A 88 -51.54 27.18 3.69
N THR A 89 -51.12 26.80 2.48
CA THR A 89 -49.99 27.41 1.79
C THR A 89 -50.44 28.53 0.81
N SER A 90 -51.63 29.04 0.97
CA SER A 90 -52.17 30.09 0.09
C SER A 90 -51.77 31.49 0.60
N ARG A 91 -51.74 32.44 -0.37
CA ARG A 91 -51.38 33.82 -0.09
C ARG A 91 -52.32 34.53 0.91
N PRO A 92 -53.67 34.35 0.88
CA PRO A 92 -54.54 34.99 1.86
C PRO A 92 -54.25 34.61 3.28
N VAL A 93 -53.91 33.33 3.57
CA VAL A 93 -53.50 32.89 4.90
C VAL A 93 -52.21 33.56 5.32
N ALA A 94 -51.24 33.64 4.43
CA ALA A 94 -49.97 34.32 4.71
C ALA A 94 -50.17 35.82 5.00
N GLU A 95 -50.99 36.52 4.21
CA GLU A 95 -51.32 37.92 4.46
C GLU A 95 -51.98 38.14 5.81
N SER A 96 -52.91 37.26 6.21
CA SER A 96 -53.58 37.34 7.55
C SER A 96 -52.60 37.14 8.67
N VAL A 97 -51.62 36.25 8.55
CA VAL A 97 -50.59 36.00 9.59
C VAL A 97 -49.61 37.15 9.68
N ILE A 98 -49.22 37.75 8.54
CA ILE A 98 -48.32 38.92 8.50
C ILE A 98 -48.98 40.09 9.23
N ASP A 99 -50.26 40.30 8.95
CA ASP A 99 -51.04 41.38 9.59
C ASP A 99 -51.24 41.12 11.11
N GLU A 100 -51.50 39.87 11.51
CA GLU A 100 -51.73 39.50 12.91
C GLU A 100 -50.46 39.62 13.76
N LEU A 101 -49.31 39.24 13.20
CA LEU A 101 -48.04 39.29 13.92
C LEU A 101 -47.23 40.57 13.66
N ASP A 102 -47.77 41.52 12.89
CA ASP A 102 -47.12 42.77 12.48
C ASP A 102 -45.69 42.54 11.92
N LEU A 103 -45.58 41.55 11.00
CA LEU A 103 -44.32 41.15 10.41
C LEU A 103 -43.94 42.11 9.27
N ASP A 104 -42.72 42.59 9.27
CA ASP A 104 -42.11 43.33 8.13
C ASP A 104 -41.58 42.35 7.06
N ALA A 105 -42.50 41.57 6.49
CA ALA A 105 -42.17 40.53 5.50
C ALA A 105 -43.27 40.42 4.44
N THR A 106 -42.93 39.91 3.27
CA THR A 106 -43.87 39.63 2.21
C THR A 106 -44.38 38.18 2.28
N PRO A 107 -45.58 37.87 1.73
CA PRO A 107 -46.07 36.50 1.67
C PRO A 107 -45.09 35.54 1.02
N GLU A 108 -44.35 36.00 -0.01
CA GLU A 108 -43.34 35.23 -0.74
C GLU A 108 -42.11 34.86 0.14
N GLU A 109 -41.85 35.62 1.22
CA GLU A 109 -40.76 35.36 2.15
C GLU A 109 -41.20 34.43 3.31
N VAL A 110 -42.48 34.47 3.68
CA VAL A 110 -43.00 33.67 4.80
C VAL A 110 -43.47 32.30 4.36
N LEU A 111 -44.09 32.16 3.17
CA LEU A 111 -44.59 30.89 2.64
C LEU A 111 -43.56 29.77 2.58
N PRO A 112 -42.27 29.99 2.15
CA PRO A 112 -41.27 28.95 2.15
C PRO A 112 -40.83 28.46 3.53
N ARG A 113 -41.18 29.22 4.58
CA ARG A 113 -40.89 28.89 5.98
C ARG A 113 -41.94 27.99 6.59
N ILE A 114 -43.03 27.73 5.88
CA ILE A 114 -44.16 26.94 6.35
C ILE A 114 -44.24 25.61 5.63
N THR A 115 -44.33 24.55 6.39
CA THR A 115 -44.57 23.20 5.88
C THR A 115 -45.86 22.69 6.49
N THR A 116 -46.76 22.19 5.66
CA THR A 116 -48.04 21.60 6.11
C THR A 116 -48.00 20.09 5.85
N ASP A 117 -48.56 19.33 6.75
CA ASP A 117 -48.64 17.86 6.65
C ASP A 117 -49.98 17.38 7.25
N VAL A 118 -50.63 16.47 6.55
CA VAL A 118 -51.82 15.77 7.02
C VAL A 118 -51.46 14.31 7.23
N PRO A 119 -51.34 13.84 8.48
CA PRO A 119 -51.04 12.44 8.75
C PRO A 119 -52.10 11.51 8.16
N VAL A 120 -51.68 10.40 7.59
CA VAL A 120 -52.55 9.44 6.91
C VAL A 120 -53.68 8.99 7.85
N ASP A 121 -54.92 8.96 7.34
CA ASP A 121 -56.16 8.56 8.04
C ASP A 121 -56.52 9.40 9.27
N THR A 122 -56.07 10.65 9.34
CA THR A 122 -56.44 11.58 10.40
C THR A 122 -57.03 12.87 9.84
N PRO A 123 -57.97 13.54 10.52
CA PRO A 123 -58.41 14.87 10.19
C PRO A 123 -57.53 15.97 10.81
N GLU A 124 -56.32 15.62 11.26
CA GLU A 124 -55.34 16.54 11.83
C GLU A 124 -54.52 17.20 10.74
N LEU A 125 -54.43 18.53 10.78
CA LEU A 125 -53.55 19.32 9.94
C LEU A 125 -52.41 19.85 10.79
N ARG A 126 -51.19 19.48 10.48
CA ARG A 126 -49.95 19.96 11.13
C ARG A 126 -49.33 21.08 10.34
N ILE A 127 -49.05 22.16 11.04
CA ILE A 127 -48.38 23.32 10.47
C ILE A 127 -47.07 23.50 11.21
N THR A 128 -45.95 23.34 10.46
CA THR A 128 -44.61 23.54 10.97
C THR A 128 -44.07 24.85 10.40
N ALA A 129 -43.65 25.74 11.27
CA ALA A 129 -43.04 27.01 10.92
C ALA A 129 -41.55 27.01 11.29
N ASP A 130 -40.72 27.51 10.37
CA ASP A 130 -39.29 27.64 10.53
C ASP A 130 -38.91 29.10 10.73
N ALA A 131 -38.12 29.42 11.78
CA ALA A 131 -37.60 30.74 12.04
C ALA A 131 -36.18 30.70 12.67
N GLU A 132 -35.50 31.83 12.65
CA GLU A 132 -34.18 31.97 13.29
C GLU A 132 -34.30 32.10 14.82
N ASP A 133 -35.47 32.56 15.31
CA ASP A 133 -35.81 32.66 16.75
C ASP A 133 -36.84 31.57 17.13
N PRO A 134 -36.62 30.86 18.27
CA PRO A 134 -37.57 29.83 18.75
C PRO A 134 -38.95 30.35 19.07
N THR A 135 -39.07 31.62 19.54
CA THR A 135 -40.37 32.22 19.86
C THR A 135 -41.11 32.61 18.60
N GLU A 136 -40.42 33.22 17.62
CA GLU A 136 -40.96 33.53 16.30
C GLU A 136 -41.52 32.28 15.60
N ALA A 137 -40.74 31.15 15.63
CA ALA A 137 -41.22 29.90 15.04
C ALA A 137 -42.53 29.40 15.68
N ALA A 138 -42.65 29.46 17.01
CA ALA A 138 -43.83 29.02 17.71
C ALA A 138 -45.03 29.95 17.48
N ASP A 139 -44.82 31.27 17.51
CA ASP A 139 -45.85 32.27 17.27
C ASP A 139 -46.36 32.19 15.84
N LEU A 140 -45.45 32.02 14.87
CA LEU A 140 -45.79 31.88 13.46
C LEU A 140 -46.62 30.61 13.20
N ALA A 141 -46.26 29.46 13.80
CA ALA A 141 -47.02 28.22 13.66
C ALA A 141 -48.43 28.34 14.27
N ASN A 142 -48.55 28.99 15.45
CA ASN A 142 -49.81 29.20 16.13
C ASN A 142 -50.73 30.16 15.35
N ALA A 143 -50.22 31.31 14.94
CA ALA A 143 -50.96 32.28 14.14
C ALA A 143 -51.42 31.66 12.80
N TRP A 144 -50.59 30.78 12.20
CA TRP A 144 -50.96 30.11 10.95
C TRP A 144 -52.19 29.20 11.11
N VAL A 145 -52.27 28.42 12.19
CA VAL A 145 -53.45 27.59 12.50
C VAL A 145 -54.68 28.46 12.67
N VAL A 146 -54.57 29.60 13.37
CA VAL A 146 -55.71 30.53 13.61
C VAL A 146 -56.13 31.20 12.30
N ALA A 147 -55.21 31.71 11.51
CA ALA A 147 -55.47 32.32 10.21
C ALA A 147 -56.14 31.36 9.22
N LEU A 148 -55.63 30.10 9.17
CA LEU A 148 -56.25 29.05 8.39
C LEU A 148 -57.71 28.76 8.84
N ALA A 149 -57.92 28.67 10.17
CA ALA A 149 -59.26 28.46 10.71
C ALA A 149 -60.23 29.60 10.31
N GLY A 150 -59.75 30.84 10.32
CA GLY A 150 -60.52 32.01 9.85
C GLY A 150 -60.84 31.93 8.34
N GLN A 151 -59.87 31.61 7.50
CA GLN A 151 -60.08 31.47 6.05
C GLN A 151 -61.03 30.31 5.70
N VAL A 152 -60.91 29.18 6.39
CA VAL A 152 -61.85 28.05 6.21
C VAL A 152 -63.25 28.45 6.65
N GLN A 153 -63.40 29.15 7.77
CA GLN A 153 -64.70 29.64 8.21
C GLN A 153 -65.31 30.63 7.20
N GLU A 154 -64.55 31.52 6.62
CA GLU A 154 -64.99 32.45 5.60
C GLU A 154 -65.46 31.71 4.34
N LEU A 155 -64.68 30.76 3.83
CA LEU A 155 -64.99 29.95 2.64
C LEU A 155 -66.24 29.09 2.87
N GLU A 156 -66.38 28.45 4.04
CA GLU A 156 -67.54 27.62 4.34
C GLU A 156 -68.80 28.45 4.68
N SER A 157 -68.64 29.71 5.11
CA SER A 157 -69.76 30.62 5.37
C SER A 157 -70.33 31.24 4.08
N GLN A 158 -69.60 31.34 2.98
CA GLN A 158 -70.06 31.80 1.66
C GLN A 158 -70.88 30.72 0.94
N GLY A 159 -70.88 29.47 1.43
CA GLY A 159 -71.77 28.40 0.96
C GLY A 159 -73.15 28.54 1.61
N ASP A 160 -74.17 27.81 1.07
CA ASP A 160 -75.59 27.81 1.41
C ASP A 160 -75.82 27.88 2.90
N GLU A 161 -76.61 28.86 3.39
CA GLU A 161 -76.92 29.09 4.85
C GLU A 161 -77.61 27.90 5.51
N ASP A 162 -78.18 26.95 4.74
CA ASP A 162 -78.88 25.74 5.20
C ASP A 162 -77.97 24.45 5.17
N ALA A 163 -76.70 24.56 4.97
CA ALA A 163 -75.79 23.37 4.92
C ALA A 163 -75.68 22.72 6.33
N ILE A 164 -76.24 21.53 6.42
CA ILE A 164 -76.29 20.69 7.65
C ILE A 164 -74.94 20.23 8.13
N ASN A 165 -73.90 20.29 7.28
CA ASN A 165 -72.54 19.85 7.56
C ASN A 165 -71.55 21.00 7.38
N ARG A 166 -71.36 21.82 8.39
CA ARG A 166 -70.30 22.84 8.40
C ARG A 166 -68.97 22.19 8.86
N VAL A 167 -67.90 22.43 8.10
CA VAL A 167 -66.54 22.00 8.43
C VAL A 167 -65.79 23.20 9.02
N ALA A 168 -65.14 23.01 10.14
CA ALA A 168 -64.32 24.03 10.79
C ALA A 168 -62.96 23.47 11.19
N VAL A 169 -61.95 24.29 11.13
CA VAL A 169 -60.63 23.97 11.69
C VAL A 169 -60.60 24.51 13.11
N GLN A 170 -60.37 23.64 14.09
CA GLN A 170 -60.19 24.02 15.48
C GLN A 170 -58.75 23.83 15.90
N PRO A 171 -58.08 24.82 16.51
CA PRO A 171 -56.75 24.62 17.10
C PRO A 171 -56.75 23.44 18.07
N LEU A 172 -55.92 22.42 17.82
CA LEU A 172 -55.84 21.21 18.65
C LEU A 172 -54.69 21.31 19.65
N SER A 173 -53.50 21.68 19.17
CA SER A 173 -52.35 21.91 20.04
C SER A 173 -51.56 23.14 19.60
N ASN A 174 -51.15 23.93 20.57
CA ASN A 174 -50.24 25.04 20.33
C ASN A 174 -48.81 24.53 20.12
N ALA A 175 -48.06 25.25 19.30
CA ALA A 175 -46.66 24.98 19.10
C ALA A 175 -45.88 25.15 20.39
N SER A 176 -45.02 24.17 20.72
CA SER A 176 -44.11 24.26 21.84
C SER A 176 -42.81 24.96 21.39
N LEU A 177 -42.20 25.72 22.30
CA LEU A 177 -40.90 26.34 22.06
C LEU A 177 -39.85 25.27 21.79
N PRO A 178 -39.17 25.28 20.62
CA PRO A 178 -38.14 24.33 20.32
C PRO A 178 -36.89 24.57 21.16
N LEU A 179 -36.42 23.52 21.87
CA LEU A 179 -35.26 23.60 22.77
C LEU A 179 -33.90 23.53 22.01
N ALA A 180 -33.91 23.12 20.76
CA ALA A 180 -32.71 22.98 19.93
C ALA A 180 -33.03 23.33 18.46
N PRO A 181 -32.08 23.84 17.71
CA PRO A 181 -32.27 24.10 16.28
C PRO A 181 -32.50 22.79 15.51
N SER A 182 -33.41 22.82 14.56
CA SER A 182 -33.68 21.73 13.61
C SER A 182 -32.61 21.64 12.52
N SER A 183 -32.05 22.78 12.14
CA SER A 183 -30.98 22.90 11.16
C SER A 183 -29.93 23.92 11.64
N PRO A 184 -28.63 23.69 11.36
CA PRO A 184 -28.01 22.51 10.75
C PRO A 184 -27.93 21.33 11.73
N ASN A 185 -28.06 20.11 11.19
CA ASN A 185 -27.93 18.89 12.02
C ASN A 185 -26.44 18.57 12.24
N LEU A 186 -25.90 19.02 13.39
CA LEU A 186 -24.50 18.83 13.76
C LEU A 186 -24.05 17.36 13.67
N LYS A 187 -24.88 16.42 14.15
CA LYS A 187 -24.56 14.99 14.16
C LYS A 187 -24.42 14.44 12.74
N LEU A 188 -25.34 14.80 11.85
CA LEU A 188 -25.34 14.37 10.46
C LEU A 188 -24.12 14.95 9.71
N ASN A 189 -23.88 16.25 9.87
CA ASN A 189 -22.78 16.93 9.19
C ASN A 189 -21.40 16.40 9.63
N LEU A 190 -21.23 16.15 10.94
CA LEU A 190 -20.01 15.51 11.45
C LEU A 190 -19.85 14.08 10.95
N ALA A 191 -20.93 13.30 10.91
CA ALA A 191 -20.88 11.93 10.37
C ALA A 191 -20.51 11.94 8.88
N LEU A 192 -21.08 12.84 8.09
CA LEU A 192 -20.73 13.00 6.66
C LEU A 192 -19.28 13.45 6.48
N GLY A 193 -18.82 14.40 7.29
CA GLY A 193 -17.42 14.85 7.29
C GLY A 193 -16.45 13.72 7.65
N PHE A 194 -16.79 12.90 8.63
CA PHE A 194 -15.99 11.75 9.05
C PHE A 194 -15.94 10.65 7.97
N VAL A 195 -17.09 10.22 7.44
CA VAL A 195 -17.17 9.18 6.42
C VAL A 195 -16.50 9.64 5.11
N GLY A 196 -16.78 10.87 4.68
CA GLY A 196 -16.13 11.45 3.50
C GLY A 196 -14.63 11.59 3.67
N GLY A 197 -14.18 12.07 4.83
CA GLY A 197 -12.76 12.18 5.17
C GLY A 197 -12.05 10.83 5.24
N LEU A 198 -12.69 9.81 5.79
CA LEU A 198 -12.16 8.44 5.81
C LEU A 198 -12.03 7.88 4.39
N GLY A 199 -13.05 8.08 3.55
CA GLY A 199 -13.02 7.67 2.14
C GLY A 199 -11.89 8.33 1.35
N LEU A 200 -11.72 9.66 1.51
CA LEU A 200 -10.62 10.41 0.89
C LEU A 200 -9.25 9.98 1.42
N GLY A 201 -9.14 9.71 2.71
CA GLY A 201 -7.91 9.21 3.32
C GLY A 201 -7.49 7.85 2.80
N LEU A 202 -8.44 6.93 2.64
CA LEU A 202 -8.21 5.61 2.05
C LEU A 202 -7.85 5.72 0.56
N LEU A 203 -8.52 6.58 -0.19
CA LEU A 203 -8.23 6.83 -1.59
C LEU A 203 -6.81 7.39 -1.77
N TYR A 204 -6.41 8.35 -0.94
CA TYR A 204 -5.04 8.87 -0.92
C TYR A 204 -4.01 7.78 -0.62
N ALA A 205 -4.26 6.95 0.40
CA ALA A 205 -3.36 5.85 0.77
C ALA A 205 -3.24 4.84 -0.37
N PHE A 206 -4.34 4.51 -1.05
CA PHE A 206 -4.36 3.62 -2.21
C PHE A 206 -3.59 4.19 -3.40
N ALA A 207 -3.83 5.46 -3.74
CA ALA A 207 -3.11 6.14 -4.82
C ALA A 207 -1.60 6.16 -4.52
N ARG A 208 -1.22 6.47 -3.28
CA ARG A 208 0.18 6.49 -2.84
C ARG A 208 0.83 5.11 -2.91
N TYR A 209 0.10 4.07 -2.53
CA TYR A 209 0.55 2.68 -2.62
C TYR A 209 0.80 2.24 -4.08
N LYS A 210 -0.12 2.59 -4.99
CA LYS A 210 0.02 2.30 -6.44
C LYS A 210 1.17 3.06 -7.11
N MET A 211 1.48 4.26 -6.62
CA MET A 211 2.55 5.09 -7.17
C MET A 211 3.93 4.73 -6.62
N ASP A 212 4.02 3.95 -5.56
CA ASP A 212 5.29 3.55 -4.95
C ASP A 212 5.89 2.36 -5.72
N ARG A 213 6.83 2.66 -6.61
CA ARG A 213 7.55 1.71 -7.49
C ARG A 213 8.85 1.17 -6.88
N ARG A 214 9.06 1.37 -5.58
CA ARG A 214 10.27 0.89 -4.91
C ARG A 214 10.23 -0.62 -4.76
N ILE A 215 11.37 -1.24 -4.96
CA ILE A 215 11.54 -2.69 -4.79
C ILE A 215 11.32 -3.06 -3.32
N LYS A 216 10.31 -3.90 -3.08
CA LYS A 216 9.88 -4.31 -1.74
C LYS A 216 10.04 -5.80 -1.47
N SER A 217 10.28 -6.61 -2.49
CA SER A 217 10.44 -8.05 -2.33
C SER A 217 11.40 -8.65 -3.36
N VAL A 218 11.86 -9.86 -3.06
CA VAL A 218 12.69 -10.67 -3.96
C VAL A 218 11.89 -11.12 -5.20
N GLU A 219 10.61 -11.41 -4.99
CA GLU A 219 9.68 -11.84 -6.03
C GLU A 219 9.51 -10.76 -7.11
N GLU A 220 9.44 -9.48 -6.71
CA GLU A 220 9.34 -8.36 -7.67
C GLU A 220 10.52 -8.33 -8.64
N ILE A 221 11.73 -8.67 -8.17
CA ILE A 221 12.93 -8.73 -9.03
C ILE A 221 12.87 -9.95 -9.93
N ARG A 222 12.55 -11.12 -9.37
CA ARG A 222 12.51 -12.38 -10.12
C ARG A 222 11.44 -12.37 -11.20
N ASP A 223 10.21 -12.00 -10.81
CA ASP A 223 9.05 -12.06 -11.70
C ASP A 223 9.01 -10.88 -12.68
N GLY A 224 9.55 -9.72 -12.26
CA GLY A 224 9.57 -8.52 -13.08
C GLY A 224 10.67 -8.52 -14.14
N PHE A 225 11.86 -9.07 -13.84
CA PHE A 225 13.04 -8.99 -14.71
C PHE A 225 13.60 -10.35 -15.10
N GLY A 226 13.13 -11.47 -14.53
CA GLY A 226 13.66 -12.81 -14.81
C GLY A 226 15.10 -13.01 -14.29
N VAL A 227 15.58 -12.16 -13.38
CA VAL A 227 16.94 -12.21 -12.83
C VAL A 227 16.92 -12.82 -11.43
N SER A 228 17.89 -13.71 -11.16
CA SER A 228 18.01 -14.34 -9.84
C SER A 228 18.49 -13.36 -8.78
N VAL A 229 17.89 -13.38 -7.59
CA VAL A 229 18.43 -12.70 -6.41
C VAL A 229 19.35 -13.66 -5.70
N LEU A 230 20.65 -13.33 -5.67
CA LEU A 230 21.71 -14.19 -5.11
C LEU A 230 21.90 -14.00 -3.60
N GLY A 231 21.50 -12.86 -3.07
CA GLY A 231 21.60 -12.59 -1.63
C GLY A 231 20.69 -11.47 -1.17
N VAL A 232 20.24 -11.59 0.06
CA VAL A 232 19.43 -10.58 0.76
C VAL A 232 20.21 -10.14 1.99
N ILE A 233 20.73 -8.92 1.96
CA ILE A 233 21.63 -8.40 2.99
C ILE A 233 20.83 -7.49 3.95
N PRO A 234 20.76 -7.82 5.24
CA PRO A 234 20.01 -7.03 6.20
C PRO A 234 20.69 -5.67 6.49
N THR A 235 19.88 -4.70 6.91
CA THR A 235 20.42 -3.43 7.44
C THR A 235 21.13 -3.67 8.73
N ASP A 236 22.40 -3.24 8.81
CA ASP A 236 23.12 -3.11 10.07
C ASP A 236 23.46 -1.63 10.29
N ASP A 237 22.84 -1.01 11.30
CA ASP A 237 23.01 0.42 11.62
C ASP A 237 24.46 0.76 12.00
N ARG A 238 25.25 -0.23 12.38
CA ARG A 238 26.67 -0.08 12.76
C ARG A 238 27.59 0.00 11.54
N LEU A 239 27.14 -0.50 10.38
CA LEU A 239 27.83 -0.37 9.09
C LEU A 239 27.59 1.01 8.44
N SER A 240 26.87 1.91 9.09
CA SER A 240 26.69 3.30 8.63
C SER A 240 28.00 4.12 8.65
N ASP A 241 28.97 3.73 9.47
CA ASP A 241 30.33 4.26 9.37
C ASP A 241 31.05 3.54 8.22
N HIS A 242 31.50 4.31 7.24
CA HIS A 242 32.12 3.91 5.96
C HIS A 242 33.38 3.01 6.07
N ARG A 243 33.64 2.39 7.21
CA ARG A 243 34.86 1.61 7.53
C ARG A 243 34.59 0.18 7.97
N ALA A 244 33.39 -0.36 7.79
CA ALA A 244 33.10 -1.66 8.38
C ALA A 244 33.26 -2.80 7.37
N ILE A 245 34.46 -3.36 7.32
CA ILE A 245 34.65 -4.76 6.99
C ILE A 245 34.23 -5.54 8.25
N VAL A 246 33.22 -6.40 8.10
CA VAL A 246 32.74 -7.22 9.23
C VAL A 246 33.77 -8.30 9.50
N GLU A 247 34.52 -8.14 10.59
CA GLU A 247 35.38 -9.19 11.11
C GLU A 247 34.51 -10.42 11.43
N THR A 248 34.79 -11.54 10.77
CA THR A 248 34.08 -12.82 10.92
C THR A 248 34.42 -13.53 12.25
N GLY A 249 34.66 -12.76 13.32
CA GLY A 249 35.03 -13.27 14.66
C GLY A 249 33.81 -13.47 15.57
N ILE A 250 33.97 -14.42 16.54
CA ILE A 250 32.98 -14.85 17.55
C ILE A 250 32.49 -13.71 18.48
N SER A 251 33.11 -12.53 18.41
CA SER A 251 32.80 -11.36 19.26
C SER A 251 31.77 -10.40 18.64
N ALA A 252 31.23 -10.70 17.45
CA ALA A 252 30.26 -9.86 16.77
C ALA A 252 28.88 -9.97 17.42
N GLY A 253 28.27 -8.84 17.77
CA GLY A 253 26.90 -8.79 18.30
C GLY A 253 25.87 -9.32 17.28
N ARG A 254 24.63 -9.57 17.72
CA ARG A 254 23.58 -10.25 16.96
C ARG A 254 23.37 -9.74 15.53
N GLY A 255 23.43 -8.43 15.27
CA GLY A 255 23.28 -7.83 13.92
C GLY A 255 24.43 -8.19 12.96
N HIS A 256 25.68 -8.29 13.47
CA HIS A 256 26.82 -8.73 12.67
C HIS A 256 26.72 -10.20 12.26
N HIS A 257 26.08 -11.03 13.08
CA HIS A 257 25.87 -12.44 12.76
C HIS A 257 24.92 -12.60 11.57
N GLU A 258 23.80 -11.88 11.55
CA GLU A 258 22.84 -11.92 10.44
C GLU A 258 23.45 -11.40 9.13
N PHE A 259 24.23 -10.32 9.19
CA PHE A 259 24.94 -9.77 8.02
C PHE A 259 26.02 -10.75 7.52
N ALA A 260 26.84 -11.30 8.42
CA ALA A 260 27.86 -12.26 8.05
C ALA A 260 27.27 -13.54 7.44
N GLU A 261 26.12 -14.01 7.95
CA GLU A 261 25.44 -15.18 7.42
C GLU A 261 24.86 -14.89 6.02
N ALA A 262 24.26 -13.73 5.81
CA ALA A 262 23.79 -13.32 4.50
C ALA A 262 24.93 -13.25 3.46
N LEU A 263 26.12 -12.82 3.87
CA LEU A 263 27.30 -12.86 2.97
C LEU A 263 27.78 -14.28 2.67
N ARG A 264 27.70 -15.21 3.64
CA ARG A 264 28.02 -16.62 3.40
C ARG A 264 27.03 -17.25 2.43
N GLU A 265 25.75 -16.92 2.57
CA GLU A 265 24.70 -17.34 1.65
C GLU A 265 24.96 -16.77 0.24
N LEU A 266 25.22 -15.45 0.13
CA LEU A 266 25.58 -14.81 -1.16
C LEU A 266 26.78 -15.49 -1.82
N ARG A 267 27.86 -15.75 -1.07
CA ARG A 267 29.04 -16.48 -1.56
C ARG A 267 28.65 -17.86 -2.07
N THR A 268 27.85 -18.60 -1.32
CA THR A 268 27.39 -19.95 -1.70
C THR A 268 26.56 -19.89 -2.96
N ASN A 269 25.57 -19.00 -3.04
CA ASN A 269 24.72 -18.85 -4.22
C ASN A 269 25.55 -18.44 -5.47
N LEU A 270 26.52 -17.56 -5.29
CA LEU A 270 27.43 -17.15 -6.36
C LEU A 270 28.25 -18.34 -6.90
N SER A 271 28.65 -19.29 -6.05
CA SER A 271 29.39 -20.49 -6.48
C SER A 271 28.54 -21.47 -7.30
N PHE A 272 27.21 -21.36 -7.24
CA PHE A 272 26.28 -22.19 -8.01
C PHE A 272 25.71 -21.52 -9.27
N VAL A 273 26.05 -20.26 -9.53
CA VAL A 273 25.56 -19.55 -10.73
C VAL A 273 25.98 -20.27 -12.03
N SER A 274 27.21 -20.82 -12.08
CA SER A 274 27.68 -21.63 -13.20
C SER A 274 28.62 -22.71 -12.65
N VAL A 275 28.11 -23.92 -12.49
CA VAL A 275 28.87 -25.03 -11.89
C VAL A 275 29.96 -25.53 -12.83
N ASP A 276 29.68 -25.59 -14.13
CA ASP A 276 30.60 -26.11 -15.14
C ASP A 276 31.70 -25.10 -15.52
N ASN A 277 31.39 -23.79 -15.44
CA ASN A 277 32.33 -22.72 -15.72
C ASN A 277 32.18 -21.58 -14.71
N PRO A 278 32.72 -21.73 -13.49
CA PRO A 278 32.56 -20.74 -12.43
C PRO A 278 33.23 -19.42 -12.82
N PRO A 279 32.54 -18.28 -12.62
CA PRO A 279 33.05 -16.98 -12.96
C PRO A 279 34.34 -16.69 -12.17
N LYS A 280 35.34 -16.15 -12.85
CA LYS A 280 36.63 -15.73 -12.29
C LYS A 280 36.76 -14.21 -12.20
N MET A 281 36.09 -13.48 -13.10
CA MET A 281 36.07 -12.02 -13.15
C MET A 281 34.64 -11.52 -12.95
N ILE A 282 34.36 -10.92 -11.82
CA ILE A 282 33.00 -10.46 -11.45
C ILE A 282 33.03 -8.96 -11.21
N VAL A 283 32.23 -8.23 -11.98
CA VAL A 283 32.01 -6.80 -11.76
C VAL A 283 30.87 -6.63 -10.73
N VAL A 284 31.13 -5.92 -9.64
CA VAL A 284 30.11 -5.55 -8.67
C VAL A 284 29.73 -4.09 -8.88
N THR A 285 28.50 -3.84 -9.22
CA THR A 285 27.98 -2.51 -9.54
C THR A 285 26.61 -2.28 -8.90
N SER A 286 25.99 -1.15 -9.18
CA SER A 286 24.65 -0.80 -8.67
C SER A 286 23.87 0.05 -9.67
N SER A 287 22.57 0.20 -9.48
CA SER A 287 21.78 1.12 -10.30
C SER A 287 22.15 2.57 -10.02
N LEU A 288 22.24 2.93 -8.72
CA LEU A 288 22.44 4.29 -8.23
C LEU A 288 23.63 4.40 -7.27
N PRO A 289 24.18 5.63 -7.08
CA PRO A 289 25.18 5.87 -6.04
C PRO A 289 24.64 5.61 -4.63
N GLY A 290 25.48 5.01 -3.77
CA GLY A 290 25.16 4.82 -2.35
C GLY A 290 24.27 3.59 -2.06
N GLU A 291 24.16 2.63 -2.99
CA GLU A 291 23.45 1.37 -2.78
C GLU A 291 24.28 0.32 -2.01
N GLY A 292 25.55 0.60 -1.76
CA GLY A 292 26.43 -0.25 -0.95
C GLY A 292 27.28 -1.22 -1.76
N LYS A 293 27.43 -1.03 -3.09
CA LYS A 293 28.27 -1.85 -3.97
C LYS A 293 29.65 -2.14 -3.38
N SER A 294 30.39 -1.10 -3.03
CA SER A 294 31.77 -1.21 -2.52
C SER A 294 31.85 -1.95 -1.18
N SER A 295 30.90 -1.70 -0.27
CA SER A 295 30.81 -2.43 1.00
C SER A 295 30.50 -3.91 0.77
N ILE A 296 29.61 -4.24 -0.18
CA ILE A 296 29.32 -5.63 -0.54
C ILE A 296 30.53 -6.27 -1.20
N THR A 297 31.23 -5.58 -2.12
CA THR A 297 32.44 -6.08 -2.76
C THR A 297 33.50 -6.44 -1.73
N ALA A 298 33.82 -5.52 -0.82
CA ALA A 298 34.84 -5.74 0.21
C ALA A 298 34.49 -6.90 1.15
N ASN A 299 33.25 -6.92 1.66
CA ASN A 299 32.82 -7.97 2.60
C ASN A 299 32.63 -9.34 1.92
N LEU A 300 32.20 -9.37 0.66
CA LEU A 300 32.14 -10.60 -0.14
C LEU A 300 33.55 -11.16 -0.40
N ALA A 301 34.51 -10.29 -0.70
CA ALA A 301 35.92 -10.68 -0.86
C ALA A 301 36.47 -11.34 0.40
N VAL A 302 36.24 -10.74 1.57
CA VAL A 302 36.61 -11.31 2.87
C VAL A 302 35.90 -12.65 3.12
N ALA A 303 34.61 -12.74 2.84
CA ALA A 303 33.83 -13.97 3.00
C ALA A 303 34.33 -15.11 2.10
N ILE A 304 34.83 -14.80 0.90
CA ILE A 304 35.42 -15.77 -0.02
C ILE A 304 36.86 -16.14 0.44
N ALA A 305 37.67 -15.16 0.76
CA ALA A 305 39.05 -15.37 1.21
C ALA A 305 39.11 -16.21 2.50
N SER A 306 38.14 -16.08 3.39
CA SER A 306 38.03 -16.90 4.62
C SER A 306 37.90 -18.40 4.35
N THR A 307 37.57 -18.82 3.13
CA THR A 307 37.55 -20.24 2.72
C THR A 307 38.88 -20.76 2.21
N GLY A 308 39.91 -19.92 2.17
CA GLY A 308 41.24 -20.26 1.62
C GLY A 308 41.36 -20.02 0.12
N ARG A 309 40.33 -19.52 -0.58
CA ARG A 309 40.43 -19.18 -2.01
C ARG A 309 41.18 -17.86 -2.20
N ASN A 310 42.06 -17.78 -3.21
CA ASN A 310 42.70 -16.53 -3.57
C ASN A 310 41.68 -15.56 -4.16
N VAL A 311 41.71 -14.30 -3.71
CA VAL A 311 40.81 -13.23 -4.15
C VAL A 311 41.62 -11.97 -4.42
N VAL A 312 41.34 -11.31 -5.52
CA VAL A 312 41.85 -9.97 -5.81
C VAL A 312 40.65 -9.02 -5.94
N VAL A 313 40.66 -7.94 -5.15
CA VAL A 313 39.70 -6.84 -5.30
C VAL A 313 40.35 -5.74 -6.12
N VAL A 314 39.67 -5.30 -7.17
CA VAL A 314 40.12 -4.21 -8.03
C VAL A 314 39.17 -3.03 -7.88
N ASP A 315 39.71 -1.86 -7.50
CA ASP A 315 38.96 -0.63 -7.47
C ASP A 315 38.79 -0.05 -8.88
N GLY A 316 37.70 -0.41 -9.55
CA GLY A 316 37.33 0.06 -10.88
C GLY A 316 36.48 1.34 -10.85
N ASP A 317 36.14 1.87 -9.67
CA ASP A 317 35.47 3.18 -9.54
C ASP A 317 36.54 4.29 -9.49
N LEU A 318 37.24 4.51 -10.64
CA LEU A 318 38.29 5.52 -10.76
C LEU A 318 37.76 6.95 -10.52
N ARG A 319 36.45 7.14 -10.44
CA ARG A 319 35.82 8.44 -10.16
C ARG A 319 35.65 8.72 -8.67
N ARG A 320 35.35 7.70 -7.89
CA ARG A 320 35.13 7.75 -6.43
C ARG A 320 35.72 6.51 -5.77
N PRO A 321 37.03 6.36 -5.81
CA PRO A 321 37.71 5.19 -5.25
C PRO A 321 37.51 5.13 -3.74
N VAL A 322 37.24 3.95 -3.19
CA VAL A 322 37.05 3.73 -1.76
C VAL A 322 37.67 2.45 -1.22
N MET A 323 38.20 1.56 -2.09
CA MET A 323 38.68 0.25 -1.66
C MET A 323 39.91 0.35 -0.75
N THR A 324 40.85 1.23 -1.03
CA THR A 324 42.02 1.45 -0.18
C THR A 324 41.63 1.94 1.21
N ASP A 325 40.63 2.80 1.32
CA ASP A 325 40.13 3.29 2.60
C ASP A 325 39.40 2.20 3.39
N LEU A 326 38.56 1.39 2.69
CA LEU A 326 37.80 0.28 3.30
C LEU A 326 38.72 -0.79 3.91
N PHE A 327 39.81 -1.11 3.21
CA PHE A 327 40.79 -2.11 3.68
C PHE A 327 41.92 -1.52 4.55
N GLY A 328 41.93 -0.19 4.73
CA GLY A 328 42.98 0.49 5.52
C GLY A 328 44.35 0.44 4.84
N LEU A 329 44.42 0.43 3.52
CA LEU A 329 45.62 0.26 2.71
C LEU A 329 46.20 1.61 2.21
N VAL A 330 47.37 1.57 1.63
CA VAL A 330 48.05 2.78 1.12
C VAL A 330 47.42 3.21 -0.19
N ALA A 331 46.93 4.46 -0.24
CA ALA A 331 46.40 5.08 -1.46
C ALA A 331 47.54 5.70 -2.33
N GLY A 332 47.23 5.99 -3.59
CA GLY A 332 48.09 6.80 -4.46
C GLY A 332 48.73 6.08 -5.64
N VAL A 333 48.85 4.75 -5.60
CA VAL A 333 49.29 3.92 -6.72
C VAL A 333 48.29 2.79 -6.93
N GLY A 334 47.98 2.42 -8.17
CA GLY A 334 46.99 1.38 -8.45
C GLY A 334 46.67 1.21 -9.93
N VAL A 335 45.41 0.93 -10.25
CA VAL A 335 44.89 0.64 -11.60
C VAL A 335 45.36 1.66 -12.62
N THR A 336 45.27 2.95 -12.34
CA THR A 336 45.65 4.01 -13.28
C THR A 336 47.14 3.98 -13.64
N ASP A 337 48.00 3.67 -12.69
CA ASP A 337 49.46 3.61 -12.89
C ASP A 337 49.85 2.37 -13.68
N VAL A 338 49.17 1.23 -13.45
CA VAL A 338 49.37 0.00 -14.25
C VAL A 338 48.90 0.21 -15.69
N LEU A 339 47.70 0.77 -15.91
CA LEU A 339 47.12 0.98 -17.24
C LEU A 339 47.92 1.97 -18.08
N THR A 340 48.64 2.89 -17.44
CA THR A 340 49.54 3.84 -18.12
C THR A 340 50.97 3.28 -18.30
N GLY A 341 51.25 2.05 -17.87
CA GLY A 341 52.53 1.36 -18.03
C GLY A 341 53.63 1.90 -17.13
N GLN A 342 53.30 2.60 -16.04
CA GLN A 342 54.28 3.15 -15.10
C GLN A 342 54.82 2.10 -14.13
N VAL A 343 54.01 1.09 -13.79
CA VAL A 343 54.35 0.00 -12.88
C VAL A 343 53.69 -1.30 -13.31
N GLN A 344 54.26 -2.42 -12.88
CA GLN A 344 53.62 -3.74 -13.08
C GLN A 344 52.54 -3.98 -12.02
N VAL A 345 51.56 -4.82 -12.34
CA VAL A 345 50.41 -5.04 -11.45
C VAL A 345 50.85 -5.69 -10.13
N GLU A 346 51.84 -6.59 -10.17
CA GLU A 346 52.37 -7.29 -8.99
C GLU A 346 53.07 -6.33 -8.01
N GLU A 347 53.61 -5.20 -8.48
CA GLU A 347 54.30 -4.22 -7.64
C GLU A 347 53.34 -3.37 -6.81
N VAL A 348 52.05 -3.30 -7.21
CA VAL A 348 51.04 -2.41 -6.58
C VAL A 348 49.89 -3.16 -5.92
N LEU A 349 49.86 -4.48 -6.03
CA LEU A 349 48.95 -5.33 -5.29
C LEU A 349 49.30 -5.29 -3.80
N GLN A 350 48.32 -4.91 -2.96
CA GLN A 350 48.49 -4.85 -1.52
C GLN A 350 47.76 -6.01 -0.86
N THR A 351 48.45 -6.77 -0.02
CA THR A 351 47.88 -7.87 0.72
C THR A 351 47.11 -7.34 1.94
N TYR A 352 45.90 -7.87 2.21
CA TYR A 352 45.15 -7.56 3.40
C TYR A 352 45.64 -8.41 4.59
N ASP A 353 46.17 -7.76 5.63
CA ASP A 353 46.89 -8.43 6.74
C ASP A 353 46.07 -9.55 7.42
N THR A 354 44.76 -9.41 7.50
CA THR A 354 43.88 -10.42 8.13
C THR A 354 43.77 -11.70 7.30
N PHE A 355 43.87 -11.59 5.95
CA PHE A 355 43.76 -12.71 5.03
C PHE A 355 44.88 -12.62 3.95
N PRO A 356 45.98 -13.36 4.10
CA PRO A 356 47.11 -13.31 3.16
C PRO A 356 46.75 -13.70 1.71
N ASN A 357 45.65 -14.41 1.51
CA ASN A 357 45.10 -14.80 0.20
C ASN A 357 44.08 -13.76 -0.35
N LEU A 358 43.98 -12.61 0.27
CA LEU A 358 43.19 -11.47 -0.21
C LEU A 358 44.12 -10.31 -0.54
N GLN A 359 44.12 -9.93 -1.81
CA GLN A 359 44.88 -8.79 -2.31
C GLN A 359 43.94 -7.72 -2.83
N VAL A 360 44.37 -6.47 -2.78
CA VAL A 360 43.58 -5.32 -3.22
C VAL A 360 44.44 -4.47 -4.14
N LEU A 361 43.90 -4.15 -5.31
CA LEU A 361 44.45 -3.19 -6.25
C LEU A 361 43.62 -1.91 -6.18
N GLY A 362 44.16 -0.88 -5.54
CA GLY A 362 43.52 0.43 -5.44
C GLY A 362 43.40 1.12 -6.82
N ALA A 363 42.59 2.14 -6.92
CA ALA A 363 42.37 2.89 -8.17
C ALA A 363 43.62 3.64 -8.65
N GLY A 364 44.54 4.02 -7.76
CA GLY A 364 45.66 4.89 -8.06
C GLY A 364 45.29 6.38 -8.11
N LYS A 365 45.98 7.15 -8.91
CA LYS A 365 45.72 8.59 -9.09
C LYS A 365 44.46 8.81 -9.92
N THR A 366 43.75 9.91 -9.62
CA THR A 366 42.57 10.29 -10.39
C THR A 366 42.91 10.51 -11.86
N ALA A 367 42.28 9.75 -12.73
CA ALA A 367 42.50 9.85 -14.19
C ALA A 367 41.56 10.91 -14.80
N PRO A 368 42.05 11.68 -15.81
CA PRO A 368 41.17 12.64 -16.52
C PRO A 368 40.14 11.94 -17.44
N ASN A 369 40.43 10.72 -17.89
CA ASN A 369 39.63 9.92 -18.83
C ASN A 369 39.34 8.50 -18.31
N PRO A 370 38.61 8.32 -17.22
CA PRO A 370 38.39 7.02 -16.59
C PRO A 370 37.77 6.00 -17.55
N THR A 371 36.77 6.40 -18.33
CA THR A 371 36.02 5.54 -19.24
C THR A 371 36.95 4.91 -20.33
N GLU A 372 37.87 5.69 -20.89
CA GLU A 372 38.81 5.20 -21.88
C GLU A 372 39.80 4.19 -21.28
N LEU A 373 40.28 4.45 -20.07
CA LEU A 373 41.17 3.54 -19.36
C LEU A 373 40.47 2.20 -19.05
N LEU A 374 39.25 2.25 -18.53
CA LEU A 374 38.48 1.07 -18.15
C LEU A 374 38.05 0.22 -19.38
N SER A 375 37.87 0.84 -20.55
CA SER A 375 37.54 0.15 -21.80
C SER A 375 38.75 -0.30 -22.59
N SER A 376 39.97 -0.07 -22.11
CA SER A 376 41.20 -0.38 -22.81
C SER A 376 41.52 -1.89 -22.83
N LYS A 377 42.24 -2.34 -23.86
CA LYS A 377 42.79 -3.70 -23.87
C LYS A 377 43.75 -3.96 -22.69
N ALA A 378 44.42 -2.91 -22.20
CA ALA A 378 45.31 -3.03 -21.04
C ALA A 378 44.51 -3.42 -19.77
N MET A 379 43.33 -2.84 -19.58
CA MET A 379 42.44 -3.22 -18.48
C MET A 379 41.98 -4.68 -18.56
N HIS A 380 41.55 -5.11 -19.75
CA HIS A 380 41.15 -6.50 -19.99
C HIS A 380 42.29 -7.47 -19.71
N ASN A 381 43.50 -7.24 -20.30
CA ASN A 381 44.67 -8.10 -20.08
C ASN A 381 45.10 -8.15 -18.60
N MET A 382 45.05 -7.01 -17.90
CA MET A 382 45.35 -6.95 -16.47
C MET A 382 44.37 -7.83 -15.66
N LEU A 383 43.06 -7.73 -15.93
CA LEU A 383 42.05 -8.55 -15.27
C LEU A 383 42.22 -10.04 -15.59
N GLU A 384 42.53 -10.40 -16.85
CA GLU A 384 42.83 -11.78 -17.25
C GLU A 384 44.05 -12.34 -16.50
N THR A 385 45.15 -11.58 -16.44
CA THR A 385 46.35 -11.98 -15.68
C THR A 385 46.04 -12.24 -14.21
N LEU A 386 45.27 -11.36 -13.56
CA LEU A 386 44.84 -11.53 -12.18
C LEU A 386 43.92 -12.75 -11.98
N ALA A 387 43.09 -13.06 -12.99
CA ALA A 387 42.15 -14.16 -12.97
C ALA A 387 42.75 -15.55 -13.22
N GLU A 388 44.05 -15.63 -13.61
CA GLU A 388 44.73 -16.90 -13.73
C GLU A 388 44.79 -17.64 -12.38
N ASP A 389 45.15 -16.94 -11.31
CA ASP A 389 45.41 -17.51 -9.98
C ASP A 389 44.39 -17.15 -8.89
N ALA A 390 43.49 -16.20 -9.15
CA ALA A 390 42.55 -15.69 -8.17
C ALA A 390 41.13 -15.44 -8.74
N LEU A 391 40.16 -15.33 -7.85
CA LEU A 391 38.87 -14.71 -8.18
C LEU A 391 39.03 -13.19 -8.15
N VAL A 392 38.72 -12.52 -9.24
CA VAL A 392 38.80 -11.06 -9.36
C VAL A 392 37.41 -10.45 -9.12
N LEU A 393 37.30 -9.61 -8.11
CA LEU A 393 36.09 -8.80 -7.84
C LEU A 393 36.39 -7.34 -8.19
N VAL A 394 35.71 -6.80 -9.19
CA VAL A 394 35.91 -5.42 -9.64
C VAL A 394 34.79 -4.54 -9.06
N ASP A 395 35.09 -3.62 -8.13
CA ASP A 395 34.15 -2.60 -7.70
C ASP A 395 34.03 -1.54 -8.81
N ALA A 396 32.83 -1.40 -9.37
CA ALA A 396 32.60 -0.53 -10.52
C ALA A 396 31.59 0.58 -10.17
N PRO A 397 31.63 1.76 -10.81
CA PRO A 397 30.68 2.83 -10.57
C PRO A 397 29.24 2.41 -10.91
N PRO A 398 28.22 3.16 -10.44
CA PRO A 398 26.82 2.82 -10.69
C PRO A 398 26.46 2.98 -12.18
N LEU A 399 25.56 2.09 -12.68
CA LEU A 399 25.22 1.93 -14.11
C LEU A 399 24.43 3.11 -14.70
N LEU A 400 23.62 3.83 -13.91
CA LEU A 400 22.76 4.88 -14.47
C LEU A 400 23.49 6.20 -14.70
N PRO A 401 24.40 6.65 -13.81
CA PRO A 401 25.13 7.90 -14.03
C PRO A 401 26.23 7.81 -15.11
N VAL A 402 26.86 6.63 -15.27
CA VAL A 402 28.02 6.44 -16.14
C VAL A 402 28.06 5.05 -16.79
N THR A 403 28.73 4.91 -17.93
CA THR A 403 28.80 3.67 -18.69
C THR A 403 29.96 2.75 -18.29
N ASP A 404 30.82 3.20 -17.40
CA ASP A 404 32.06 2.55 -17.01
C ASP A 404 31.84 1.09 -16.54
N ALA A 405 30.84 0.85 -15.69
CA ALA A 405 30.51 -0.49 -15.20
C ALA A 405 30.02 -1.43 -16.32
N ALA A 406 29.28 -0.90 -17.28
CA ALA A 406 28.81 -1.68 -18.43
C ALA A 406 30.00 -2.13 -19.31
N LEU A 407 30.94 -1.24 -19.54
CA LEU A 407 32.16 -1.55 -20.31
C LEU A 407 33.05 -2.57 -19.60
N LEU A 408 33.22 -2.44 -18.28
CA LEU A 408 33.93 -3.43 -17.46
C LEU A 408 33.24 -4.80 -17.51
N THR A 409 31.90 -4.84 -17.45
CA THR A 409 31.14 -6.09 -17.52
C THR A 409 31.31 -6.81 -18.88
N ALA A 410 31.44 -6.06 -19.97
CA ALA A 410 31.68 -6.64 -21.27
C ALA A 410 33.07 -7.36 -21.38
N SER A 411 34.00 -7.03 -20.49
CA SER A 411 35.33 -7.63 -20.38
C SER A 411 35.46 -8.63 -19.23
N ALA A 412 34.37 -8.95 -18.54
CA ALA A 412 34.33 -9.86 -17.39
C ALA A 412 33.37 -11.02 -17.64
N ASP A 413 33.35 -12.01 -16.76
CA ASP A 413 32.44 -13.16 -16.85
C ASP A 413 30.98 -12.76 -16.54
N GLY A 414 30.79 -11.65 -15.81
CA GLY A 414 29.48 -11.09 -15.56
C GLY A 414 29.44 -10.06 -14.43
N ALA A 415 28.26 -9.48 -14.23
CA ALA A 415 28.01 -8.47 -13.22
C ALA A 415 27.10 -8.98 -12.11
N LEU A 416 27.41 -8.58 -10.88
CA LEU A 416 26.58 -8.66 -9.70
C LEU A 416 26.01 -7.26 -9.42
N ILE A 417 24.70 -7.10 -9.46
CA ILE A 417 24.06 -5.80 -9.30
C ILE A 417 23.57 -5.65 -7.86
N VAL A 418 23.99 -4.61 -7.18
CA VAL A 418 23.53 -4.28 -5.84
C VAL A 418 22.37 -3.28 -5.94
N ALA A 419 21.20 -3.64 -5.41
CA ALA A 419 20.02 -2.77 -5.30
C ALA A 419 19.66 -2.58 -3.84
N THR A 420 19.19 -1.40 -3.45
CA THR A 420 18.78 -1.12 -2.07
C THR A 420 17.28 -1.30 -1.88
N ALA A 421 16.88 -2.14 -0.95
CA ALA A 421 15.48 -2.35 -0.59
C ALA A 421 14.81 -1.01 -0.19
N GLN A 422 13.57 -0.80 -0.63
CA GLN A 422 12.74 0.39 -0.37
C GLN A 422 13.34 1.73 -0.87
N ARG A 423 14.42 1.71 -1.61
CA ARG A 423 15.05 2.90 -2.20
C ARG A 423 15.12 2.80 -3.71
N THR A 424 15.74 1.74 -4.24
CA THR A 424 15.82 1.48 -5.68
C THR A 424 14.44 1.19 -6.22
N THR A 425 14.08 1.83 -7.32
CA THR A 425 12.80 1.58 -8.00
C THR A 425 12.95 0.49 -9.06
N THR A 426 11.83 -0.13 -9.41
CA THR A 426 11.78 -1.10 -10.52
C THR A 426 12.25 -0.48 -11.85
N ASP A 427 11.92 0.79 -12.09
CA ASP A 427 12.36 1.51 -13.29
C ASP A 427 13.88 1.72 -13.32
N GLU A 428 14.50 2.03 -12.19
CA GLU A 428 15.96 2.22 -12.08
C GLU A 428 16.70 0.90 -12.27
N LEU A 429 16.25 -0.16 -11.61
CA LEU A 429 16.85 -1.49 -11.80
C LEU A 429 16.67 -1.96 -13.24
N GLY A 430 15.47 -1.78 -13.83
CA GLY A 430 15.20 -2.14 -15.22
C GLY A 430 16.14 -1.45 -16.21
N LYS A 431 16.35 -0.14 -16.07
CA LYS A 431 17.30 0.62 -16.90
C LYS A 431 18.75 0.17 -16.69
N ALA A 432 19.15 -0.16 -15.46
CA ALA A 432 20.49 -0.66 -15.17
C ALA A 432 20.73 -2.01 -15.85
N LEU A 433 19.76 -2.92 -15.81
CA LEU A 433 19.79 -4.20 -16.52
C LEU A 433 19.83 -4.02 -18.04
N GLU A 434 19.05 -3.07 -18.57
CA GLU A 434 19.06 -2.73 -19.99
C GLU A 434 20.43 -2.22 -20.45
N ASN A 435 21.08 -1.35 -19.67
CA ASN A 435 22.44 -0.87 -19.98
C ASN A 435 23.45 -2.02 -20.07
N LEU A 436 23.36 -3.02 -19.20
CA LEU A 436 24.21 -4.21 -19.29
C LEU A 436 23.87 -5.06 -20.52
N HIS A 437 22.61 -5.22 -20.82
CA HIS A 437 22.16 -5.99 -21.98
C HIS A 437 22.61 -5.36 -23.30
N GLN A 438 22.65 -4.02 -23.41
CA GLN A 438 23.13 -3.31 -24.61
C GLN A 438 24.59 -3.61 -24.93
N VAL A 439 25.43 -3.83 -23.92
CA VAL A 439 26.83 -4.23 -24.09
C VAL A 439 27.02 -5.76 -24.12
N ARG A 440 25.93 -6.53 -24.14
CA ARG A 440 25.92 -8.00 -24.01
C ARG A 440 26.60 -8.50 -22.73
N GLY A 441 26.60 -7.69 -21.70
CA GLY A 441 27.12 -8.06 -20.39
C GLY A 441 26.25 -9.14 -19.74
N ASN A 442 26.89 -10.18 -19.23
CA ASN A 442 26.19 -11.24 -18.49
C ASN A 442 25.77 -10.74 -17.10
N VAL A 443 24.53 -10.94 -16.72
CA VAL A 443 24.03 -10.61 -15.37
C VAL A 443 24.01 -11.89 -14.54
N LEU A 444 24.93 -12.00 -13.58
CA LEU A 444 25.01 -13.15 -12.68
C LEU A 444 23.82 -13.18 -11.69
N GLY A 445 23.39 -12.01 -11.25
CA GLY A 445 22.25 -11.85 -10.37
C GLY A 445 22.22 -10.50 -9.66
N VAL A 446 21.22 -10.34 -8.79
CA VAL A 446 21.01 -9.14 -7.98
C VAL A 446 21.27 -9.45 -6.51
N VAL A 447 21.88 -8.52 -5.79
CA VAL A 447 21.94 -8.50 -4.32
C VAL A 447 21.01 -7.43 -3.79
N LEU A 448 20.03 -7.82 -3.02
CA LEU A 448 19.12 -6.88 -2.37
C LEU A 448 19.69 -6.47 -1.02
N ASN A 449 20.21 -5.25 -0.96
CA ASN A 449 20.93 -4.71 0.19
C ASN A 449 20.03 -3.83 1.09
N ARG A 450 20.42 -3.68 2.35
CA ARG A 450 19.75 -2.86 3.37
C ARG A 450 18.29 -3.26 3.58
N VAL A 451 18.06 -4.54 3.65
CA VAL A 451 16.74 -5.07 3.92
C VAL A 451 16.39 -4.87 5.40
N PRO A 452 15.24 -4.25 5.73
CA PRO A 452 14.85 -4.02 7.12
C PRO A 452 14.55 -5.35 7.83
N THR A 453 15.18 -5.55 9.00
CA THR A 453 14.97 -6.72 9.84
C THR A 453 13.81 -6.56 10.83
N THR A 454 13.37 -5.31 11.07
CA THR A 454 12.30 -4.95 12.00
C THR A 454 11.27 -4.04 11.34
N GLY A 455 10.03 -4.04 11.84
CA GLY A 455 8.95 -3.20 11.33
C GLY A 455 7.94 -3.94 10.45
N ALA A 456 7.01 -3.17 9.86
CA ALA A 456 5.90 -3.72 9.06
C ALA A 456 6.37 -4.44 7.78
N ASP A 457 7.54 -4.04 7.27
CA ASP A 457 8.10 -4.51 6.00
C ASP A 457 9.10 -5.67 6.17
N ALA A 458 9.55 -5.96 7.39
CA ALA A 458 10.43 -7.10 7.68
C ALA A 458 9.81 -8.46 7.28
N GLY A 459 8.48 -8.55 7.24
CA GLY A 459 7.74 -9.76 6.84
C GLY A 459 7.89 -10.14 5.37
N TYR A 460 8.21 -9.19 4.46
CA TYR A 460 8.42 -9.49 3.04
C TYR A 460 9.71 -10.26 2.77
N TYR A 461 10.70 -10.03 3.63
CA TYR A 461 12.03 -10.59 3.46
C TYR A 461 12.28 -11.79 4.38
N GLY A 462 11.37 -12.01 5.37
CA GLY A 462 11.54 -13.00 6.44
C GLY A 462 11.38 -14.47 6.02
N TYR A 463 10.96 -14.75 4.80
CA TYR A 463 10.78 -16.14 4.35
C TYR A 463 12.10 -16.82 4.01
N TYR A 464 13.12 -16.07 3.61
CA TYR A 464 14.45 -16.61 3.28
C TYR A 464 15.36 -16.81 4.49
N GLY A 465 15.19 -16.02 5.59
CA GLY A 465 16.08 -16.10 6.76
C GLY A 465 15.53 -16.89 7.96
N LYS A 466 14.22 -17.03 8.12
CA LYS A 466 13.60 -17.62 9.32
C LYS A 466 13.31 -19.12 9.26
N SER A 467 13.28 -19.73 8.09
CA SER A 467 12.92 -21.14 7.96
C SER A 467 13.95 -22.12 8.54
N TYR A 468 15.20 -21.71 8.64
CA TYR A 468 16.28 -22.59 9.13
C TYR A 468 16.56 -22.44 10.62
N TYR A 469 16.29 -21.26 11.24
CA TYR A 469 16.64 -20.95 12.62
C TYR A 469 15.50 -21.02 13.62
N ALA A 470 14.24 -21.05 13.20
CA ALA A 470 13.09 -21.17 14.10
C ALA A 470 12.98 -22.51 14.81
N ASN A 471 13.70 -23.55 14.36
CA ASN A 471 13.67 -24.88 14.96
C ASN A 471 14.79 -25.17 15.98
N SER A 472 15.76 -24.27 16.15
CA SER A 472 16.88 -24.49 17.08
C SER A 472 16.72 -23.79 18.44
N ASP A 473 15.93 -22.72 18.55
CA ASP A 473 15.79 -21.96 19.81
C ASP A 473 14.54 -22.31 20.64
N GLU A 474 13.62 -23.14 20.13
CA GLU A 474 12.40 -23.52 20.85
C GLU A 474 12.55 -24.77 21.73
N LYS A 475 13.77 -25.35 21.81
CA LYS A 475 14.06 -26.53 22.66
C LYS A 475 14.85 -26.25 23.92
N ALA A 476 15.10 -25.01 24.32
CA ALA A 476 15.84 -24.69 25.52
C ALA A 476 15.14 -23.63 26.38
N ALA A 477 13.98 -23.96 27.00
CA ALA A 477 13.62 -23.50 28.36
C ALA A 477 12.28 -24.12 28.83
N PRO A 478 12.25 -25.06 29.75
CA PRO A 478 11.04 -25.35 30.50
C PRO A 478 10.82 -24.24 31.53
N LYS A 479 9.72 -23.50 31.37
CA LYS A 479 9.21 -22.65 32.46
C LYS A 479 8.64 -23.55 33.54
N THR A 480 9.41 -23.79 34.58
CA THR A 480 8.88 -24.31 35.82
C THR A 480 9.47 -23.50 36.98
N GLY A 481 8.63 -22.72 37.61
CA GLY A 481 8.92 -22.10 38.87
C GLY A 481 9.08 -23.20 39.92
N ALA A 482 10.26 -23.31 40.49
CA ALA A 482 10.50 -24.04 41.73
C ALA A 482 11.37 -23.16 42.64
N GLN A 483 10.87 -22.94 43.83
CA GLN A 483 11.52 -22.25 44.94
C GLN A 483 12.83 -22.92 45.31
N PRO A 484 13.84 -22.19 45.86
CA PRO A 484 15.09 -22.77 46.26
C PRO A 484 14.90 -23.60 47.53
N VAL A 485 15.21 -24.89 47.46
CA VAL A 485 15.35 -25.78 48.61
C VAL A 485 16.78 -25.68 49.11
N VAL A 486 16.93 -25.30 50.36
CA VAL A 486 18.18 -25.27 51.14
C VAL A 486 18.71 -26.68 51.32
N PRO A 487 19.99 -27.00 51.08
CA PRO A 487 20.53 -28.32 51.34
C PRO A 487 20.86 -28.53 52.82
N ALA A 488 20.43 -29.66 53.40
CA ALA A 488 20.79 -30.15 54.72
C ALA A 488 22.16 -30.89 54.70
N PRO A 489 22.86 -30.98 55.81
CA PRO A 489 24.31 -31.27 55.89
C PRO A 489 24.69 -32.74 55.74
N VAL A 490 25.86 -32.90 55.16
CA VAL A 490 26.60 -34.15 54.89
C VAL A 490 26.90 -34.94 56.16
N GLY A 491 26.49 -36.21 56.21
CA GLY A 491 26.92 -37.24 57.20
C GLY A 491 27.91 -38.23 56.58
N LYS A 492 28.89 -38.59 57.38
CA LYS A 492 30.15 -39.25 57.08
C LYS A 492 30.08 -40.67 56.52
N HIS A 493 31.09 -40.98 55.74
CA HIS A 493 31.70 -42.25 55.31
C HIS A 493 31.34 -43.57 56.01
N GLN A 494 31.23 -44.68 55.23
CA GLN A 494 32.01 -45.90 55.36
C GLN A 494 31.97 -46.82 54.14
N PRO A 495 32.86 -47.82 53.98
CA PRO A 495 33.45 -48.21 52.71
C PRO A 495 33.10 -49.64 52.25
N TRP A 496 33.35 -49.89 50.94
CA TRP A 496 33.72 -51.15 50.26
C TRP A 496 33.17 -52.51 50.75
N GLY A 497 32.55 -53.25 49.84
CA GLY A 497 32.28 -54.70 49.95
C GLY A 497 31.62 -55.27 48.66
N THR A 498 32.46 -55.82 47.79
CA THR A 498 32.43 -57.14 47.10
C THR A 498 31.13 -57.61 46.42
N GLU A 499 31.23 -57.77 45.09
CA GLU A 499 30.66 -58.82 44.23
C GLU A 499 29.30 -59.45 44.54
N LEU A 500 28.42 -59.39 43.53
CA LEU A 500 27.76 -60.59 42.98
C LEU A 500 27.00 -60.27 41.70
N ARG A 501 27.28 -61.09 40.73
CA ARG A 501 26.67 -61.11 39.35
C ARG A 501 25.27 -61.75 39.46
N PRO A 502 24.28 -61.29 38.79
CA PRO A 502 23.10 -62.11 38.50
C PRO A 502 23.06 -62.59 37.02
N GLU A 503 22.62 -63.80 36.91
CA GLU A 503 22.33 -64.60 35.72
C GLU A 503 21.18 -64.07 34.86
N PRO A 504 21.05 -64.57 33.59
CA PRO A 504 20.19 -64.00 32.57
C PRO A 504 18.76 -64.52 32.68
N ALA A 505 17.79 -63.64 32.51
CA ALA A 505 16.37 -63.97 32.40
C ALA A 505 15.94 -64.21 30.93
N GLU A 506 15.11 -65.24 30.81
CA GLU A 506 14.54 -65.91 29.65
C GLU A 506 13.92 -65.01 28.60
N SER A 507 14.14 -65.44 27.37
CA SER A 507 13.52 -64.97 26.11
C SER A 507 12.03 -65.33 26.05
N GLN A 508 11.16 -64.37 25.78
CA GLN A 508 9.81 -64.60 25.29
C GLN A 508 9.77 -64.45 23.75
N PRO A 509 8.95 -65.26 23.04
CA PRO A 509 8.94 -65.32 21.58
C PRO A 509 8.11 -64.17 20.94
N PRO A 510 8.36 -63.85 19.66
CA PRO A 510 7.75 -62.70 18.97
C PRO A 510 6.29 -62.99 18.55
N ALA A 511 5.45 -62.00 18.72
CA ALA A 511 4.07 -61.99 18.28
C ALA A 511 3.97 -61.82 16.74
N THR A 512 3.19 -62.71 16.13
CA THR A 512 2.81 -62.75 14.72
C THR A 512 2.12 -61.49 14.24
N PRO A 513 2.32 -61.04 12.98
CA PRO A 513 1.68 -59.88 12.42
C PRO A 513 0.21 -60.16 12.04
N ARG A 514 -0.67 -59.26 12.45
CA ARG A 514 -2.09 -59.24 12.01
C ARG A 514 -2.17 -58.79 10.55
N THR A 515 -2.75 -59.64 9.76
CA THR A 515 -3.22 -59.44 8.39
C THR A 515 -4.14 -58.22 8.30
N GLN A 516 -3.82 -57.27 7.43
CA GLN A 516 -4.69 -56.18 7.03
C GLN A 516 -5.80 -56.74 6.15
N GLN A 517 -7.05 -56.54 6.52
CA GLN A 517 -8.24 -56.76 5.70
C GLN A 517 -8.36 -55.58 4.71
N GLU A 518 -8.41 -55.93 3.45
CA GLU A 518 -8.82 -55.13 2.31
C GLU A 518 -10.30 -54.68 2.45
N PRO A 519 -10.66 -53.40 2.22
CA PRO A 519 -12.08 -53.03 2.15
C PRO A 519 -12.64 -53.34 0.75
N THR A 520 -13.67 -54.14 0.74
CA THR A 520 -14.54 -54.48 -0.39
C THR A 520 -15.24 -53.22 -0.94
N ALA A 521 -15.27 -53.09 -2.27
CA ALA A 521 -15.99 -52.09 -3.05
C ALA A 521 -17.53 -52.25 -2.89
N PRO A 522 -18.30 -51.15 -2.82
CA PRO A 522 -19.77 -51.23 -2.93
C PRO A 522 -20.21 -51.29 -4.39
N SER A 523 -21.22 -52.17 -4.58
CA SER A 523 -21.96 -52.49 -5.77
C SER A 523 -22.66 -51.26 -6.39
N ALA A 524 -22.67 -51.24 -7.71
CA ALA A 524 -23.38 -50.30 -8.56
C ALA A 524 -24.89 -50.54 -8.49
N GLU A 525 -25.66 -49.53 -8.09
CA GLU A 525 -27.07 -49.30 -8.46
C GLU A 525 -27.48 -47.94 -7.92
N ASP A 526 -27.45 -46.95 -8.79
CA ASP A 526 -28.30 -45.75 -8.91
C ASP A 526 -27.59 -44.71 -9.79
N ALA A 527 -27.70 -44.90 -11.08
CA ALA A 527 -27.32 -43.94 -12.10
C ALA A 527 -28.55 -43.11 -12.49
N ALA A 528 -28.61 -41.85 -12.12
CA ALA A 528 -29.50 -40.86 -12.73
C ALA A 528 -28.87 -40.32 -14.03
N PRO A 529 -29.68 -40.01 -15.07
CA PRO A 529 -29.17 -39.81 -16.42
C PRO A 529 -28.60 -38.39 -16.63
N ALA A 530 -27.52 -38.33 -17.41
CA ALA A 530 -26.85 -37.10 -17.87
C ALA A 530 -27.73 -36.27 -18.81
N PRO A 531 -27.62 -34.91 -18.78
CA PRO A 531 -28.29 -34.05 -19.76
C PRO A 531 -27.55 -34.06 -21.11
N LYS A 532 -28.33 -34.06 -22.19
CA LYS A 532 -27.90 -34.02 -23.59
C LYS A 532 -27.19 -32.69 -23.93
N PRO A 533 -26.21 -32.70 -24.84
CA PRO A 533 -25.55 -31.46 -25.31
C PRO A 533 -26.46 -30.63 -26.21
N ALA A 534 -26.48 -29.31 -25.97
CA ALA A 534 -27.19 -28.34 -26.78
C ALA A 534 -26.47 -28.14 -28.13
N ALA A 535 -27.29 -27.97 -29.16
CA ALA A 535 -26.93 -27.82 -30.55
C ALA A 535 -26.06 -26.58 -30.80
N GLN A 536 -25.04 -26.75 -31.65
CA GLN A 536 -24.27 -25.69 -32.28
C GLN A 536 -25.18 -24.91 -33.24
N VAL A 537 -25.27 -23.60 -33.00
CA VAL A 537 -25.81 -22.62 -33.96
C VAL A 537 -24.63 -22.02 -34.70
N GLN A 538 -24.57 -22.27 -36.02
CA GLN A 538 -23.68 -21.55 -36.95
C GLN A 538 -24.20 -20.12 -37.13
N PRO A 539 -23.34 -19.12 -37.20
CA PRO A 539 -23.78 -17.80 -37.69
C PRO A 539 -23.69 -17.71 -39.22
N ASP A 540 -24.80 -17.30 -39.80
CA ASP A 540 -24.95 -16.91 -41.19
C ASP A 540 -24.03 -15.76 -41.57
N VAL A 541 -23.41 -15.89 -42.74
CA VAL A 541 -22.69 -14.83 -43.45
C VAL A 541 -23.68 -14.14 -44.41
N PRO A 542 -23.82 -12.84 -44.41
CA PRO A 542 -24.36 -12.12 -45.57
C PRO A 542 -23.23 -11.48 -46.37
N GLY A 543 -23.38 -11.68 -47.69
CA GLY A 543 -22.52 -11.34 -48.78
C GLY A 543 -22.26 -9.86 -49.03
N SER A 544 -21.22 -9.75 -49.79
CA SER A 544 -20.75 -8.71 -50.71
C SER A 544 -21.78 -7.68 -51.24
N ALA A 545 -21.41 -6.40 -51.22
CA ALA A 545 -21.47 -5.42 -52.35
C ALA A 545 -20.90 -4.09 -51.88
N GLU A 546 -20.01 -3.66 -52.63
CA GLU A 546 -19.84 -2.54 -53.55
C GLU A 546 -18.95 -1.39 -53.06
N HIS A 547 -17.90 -1.25 -53.80
CA HIS A 547 -17.16 -0.06 -54.22
C HIS A 547 -17.82 1.29 -53.95
N GLU A 548 -17.05 2.20 -53.33
CA GLU A 548 -16.93 3.57 -53.87
C GLU A 548 -15.58 4.19 -53.47
N THR A 549 -14.80 4.46 -54.51
CA THR A 549 -13.62 5.31 -54.60
C THR A 549 -14.02 6.77 -54.61
N PHE A 550 -13.35 7.59 -53.80
CA PHE A 550 -13.13 9.04 -54.01
C PHE A 550 -12.05 9.40 -52.96
N GLY A 551 -10.93 10.01 -53.30
CA GLY A 551 -10.55 10.97 -54.27
C GLY A 551 -9.48 11.79 -53.56
N LEU A 552 -8.26 11.80 -54.13
CA LEU A 552 -7.16 12.70 -53.79
C LEU A 552 -7.65 14.15 -53.82
N GLU A 553 -7.15 14.97 -52.91
CA GLU A 553 -6.62 16.28 -53.30
C GLU A 553 -5.65 16.83 -52.25
N ALA A 554 -4.51 17.17 -52.77
CA ALA A 554 -3.40 17.90 -52.20
C ALA A 554 -3.75 19.42 -52.18
N TRP A 555 -3.16 20.10 -51.22
CA TRP A 555 -2.76 21.52 -51.27
C TRP A 555 -1.83 21.73 -50.09
N GLY A 556 -0.55 22.07 -50.20
CA GLY A 556 -0.01 23.13 -51.09
C GLY A 556 0.49 24.26 -50.18
N ARG A 557 1.80 24.23 -49.90
CA ARG A 557 2.79 25.32 -49.77
C ARG A 557 2.30 26.75 -49.54
N SER A 558 3.00 27.42 -48.67
CA SER A 558 3.67 28.72 -48.75
C SER A 558 3.55 29.40 -47.38
N GLY A 559 4.52 30.05 -46.81
CA GLY A 559 5.75 30.67 -47.25
C GLY A 559 6.11 31.71 -46.22
N THR A 560 7.38 31.84 -45.93
CA THR A 560 8.14 33.08 -45.66
C THR A 560 7.47 34.16 -44.80
N SER A 561 8.10 34.81 -43.84
CA SER A 561 9.41 35.47 -43.80
C SER A 561 9.47 36.35 -42.54
N THR A 562 10.69 36.50 -42.04
CA THR A 562 11.37 37.71 -41.53
C THR A 562 10.85 38.50 -40.32
N GLY A 563 11.84 38.78 -39.48
CA GLY A 563 12.05 40.04 -38.79
C GLY A 563 12.23 39.85 -37.27
N SER A 564 13.45 39.77 -36.72
CA SER A 564 14.41 40.87 -36.52
C SER A 564 14.08 41.75 -35.30
N THR A 565 15.14 41.84 -34.49
CA THR A 565 15.49 42.92 -33.52
C THR A 565 14.80 42.87 -32.15
N SER A 566 15.53 42.79 -31.06
CA SER A 566 16.62 43.57 -30.50
C SER A 566 16.23 44.10 -29.12
N THR A 567 17.23 43.99 -28.23
CA THR A 567 17.45 44.80 -27.00
C THR A 567 16.42 44.64 -25.87
N GLY A 568 16.80 44.34 -24.65
CA GLY A 568 17.86 44.79 -23.79
C GLY A 568 17.27 45.16 -22.44
N HIS A 569 17.66 44.54 -21.46
CA HIS A 569 18.10 44.90 -20.13
C HIS A 569 18.12 43.69 -19.24
#